data_1fbafaa51109f5d1bfa30035dbb27534
#
_entry.id   1fbafaa51109f5d1bfa30035dbb27534
#
_cell.length_a   1.000
_cell.length_b   1.000
_cell.length_c   1.000
_cell.angle_alpha   90.00
_cell.angle_beta   90.00
_cell.angle_gamma   90.00
#
_symmetry.space_group_name_H-M   'P 1'
#
loop_
_entity.id
_entity.type
_entity.pdbx_description
1 polymer ?
#
loop_
_entity_poly.entity_id
_entity_poly.type
_entity_poly.pdbx_seq_one_letter_code
_entity_poly.pdbx_strand_id
1 'polypeptide(L)'
;MTSSAAPADGGAWAPLREPIFRALWLAILGSNIGTWINDVAASWVMAEQTGSPLMVAAVQSATTLPVVLFALVAGTLADIVDRRRYLMLTQGWMLLVAGVLALLSHLQLLTPWVLVALTFAMGMGAAMAMPAQAAIVSELVPRPMLASAVALNSIGMNIARSIGPAVGGLIVAQFGPPWAFLLNGVTFGLMLVVLWRWRRDAHASALPPESFGAGLRAGLRYAARAGRLQAVLIKAAGFFLFASALTALLPLVVRRDMQLGAGSYGVLLGCIGIGAISGALLLPRLRARYDRDLLVFVATLVCAASLLGLALSRQIGVLCVVMVVNGLAWITVLSSLQIAAQTAVPAWVRARALSLYIVVFSAGMASGSLVWGALAQRTSIATALQIAAVGAVIAAVLVKRARIAGTEQLDLAPGGHWPAPAQSDAVEHDRGPVLVTVEYRIAAEARVTFLQLMTQLGNARRRDGAVVWGIAEDAATPGVQLEYFIVASWLEHLRQHERVTGDDRQLQEQIRALHQGERAPVVRHFVGGGGVALPPHAHSDI
;
A
#
# COMPACT_ATOMS: atom_id res chain seq x y z
N MET A 1 -2.16 23.66 42.35
CA MET A 1 -3.52 23.35 41.90
C MET A 1 -3.41 22.72 40.49
N THR A 2 -3.28 21.41 40.44
CA THR A 2 -3.18 20.63 39.21
C THR A 2 -4.59 20.37 38.70
N SER A 3 -4.98 21.08 37.64
CA SER A 3 -6.21 20.80 36.91
C SER A 3 -6.07 19.40 36.26
N SER A 4 -6.72 18.43 36.87
CA SER A 4 -6.97 17.13 36.27
C SER A 4 -7.89 17.36 35.07
N ALA A 5 -7.33 17.42 33.86
CA ALA A 5 -8.11 17.31 32.64
C ALA A 5 -8.75 15.94 32.62
N ALA A 6 -10.07 15.88 32.71
CA ALA A 6 -10.85 14.65 32.55
C ALA A 6 -10.44 13.96 31.23
N PRO A 7 -10.32 12.61 31.22
CA PRO A 7 -10.07 11.88 29.99
C PRO A 7 -11.22 12.19 29.04
N ALA A 8 -10.92 12.79 27.90
CA ALA A 8 -11.88 13.00 26.84
C ALA A 8 -12.48 11.62 26.51
N ASP A 9 -13.80 11.49 26.60
CA ASP A 9 -14.58 10.32 26.20
C ASP A 9 -14.31 9.98 24.73
N GLY A 10 -13.19 9.33 24.46
CA GLY A 10 -12.71 8.95 23.14
C GLY A 10 -13.30 7.62 22.69
N GLY A 11 -14.61 7.47 22.73
CA GLY A 11 -15.27 6.30 22.13
C GLY A 11 -14.91 6.17 20.64
N ALA A 12 -14.91 4.94 20.10
CA ALA A 12 -14.60 4.67 18.69
C ALA A 12 -15.39 5.54 17.70
N TRP A 13 -16.56 6.05 18.10
CA TRP A 13 -17.47 6.90 17.32
C TRP A 13 -17.33 8.40 17.60
N ALA A 14 -16.44 8.80 18.50
CA ALA A 14 -16.27 10.20 18.90
C ALA A 14 -16.01 11.17 17.72
N PRO A 15 -15.21 10.80 16.68
CA PRO A 15 -14.97 11.68 15.53
C PRO A 15 -16.24 12.07 14.76
N LEU A 16 -17.30 11.26 14.79
CA LEU A 16 -18.56 11.58 14.12
C LEU A 16 -19.39 12.68 14.83
N ARG A 17 -18.97 13.09 16.04
CA ARG A 17 -19.54 14.26 16.72
C ARG A 17 -19.10 15.56 16.07
N GLU A 18 -17.92 15.55 15.41
CA GLU A 18 -17.41 16.70 14.65
C GLU A 18 -18.20 16.85 13.34
N PRO A 19 -18.96 17.94 13.13
CA PRO A 19 -19.88 18.06 11.99
C PRO A 19 -19.18 17.97 10.64
N ILE A 20 -18.00 18.57 10.52
CA ILE A 20 -17.20 18.60 9.29
C ILE A 20 -16.64 17.20 8.98
N PHE A 21 -16.09 16.52 9.99
CA PHE A 21 -15.62 15.15 9.83
C PHE A 21 -16.76 14.21 9.42
N ARG A 22 -17.90 14.29 10.10
CA ARG A 22 -19.08 13.49 9.77
C ARG A 22 -19.56 13.70 8.34
N ALA A 23 -19.67 14.95 7.89
CA ALA A 23 -20.10 15.27 6.53
C ALA A 23 -19.13 14.72 5.49
N LEU A 24 -17.82 14.92 5.68
CA LEU A 24 -16.79 14.40 4.78
C LEU A 24 -16.72 12.87 4.82
N TRP A 25 -16.81 12.25 6.00
CA TRP A 25 -16.80 10.80 6.14
C TRP A 25 -17.99 10.14 5.41
N LEU A 26 -19.21 10.70 5.55
CA LEU A 26 -20.38 10.23 4.82
C LEU A 26 -20.25 10.43 3.30
N ALA A 27 -19.70 11.56 2.87
CA ALA A 27 -19.46 11.82 1.45
C ALA A 27 -18.39 10.86 0.86
N ILE A 28 -17.31 10.59 1.59
CA ILE A 28 -16.29 9.60 1.20
C ILE A 28 -16.88 8.19 1.14
N LEU A 29 -17.68 7.80 2.13
CA LEU A 29 -18.38 6.51 2.14
C LEU A 29 -19.29 6.38 0.92
N GLY A 30 -20.12 7.38 0.66
CA GLY A 30 -21.01 7.44 -0.51
C GLY A 30 -20.23 7.35 -1.83
N SER A 31 -19.16 8.13 -1.95
CA SER A 31 -18.28 8.12 -3.13
C SER A 31 -17.61 6.75 -3.35
N ASN A 32 -17.15 6.10 -2.29
CA ASN A 32 -16.58 4.75 -2.38
C ASN A 32 -17.64 3.72 -2.81
N ILE A 33 -18.86 3.78 -2.26
CA ILE A 33 -19.97 2.91 -2.69
C ILE A 33 -20.30 3.16 -4.16
N GLY A 34 -20.41 4.43 -4.58
CA GLY A 34 -20.64 4.82 -5.97
C GLY A 34 -19.57 4.27 -6.93
N THR A 35 -18.31 4.34 -6.53
CA THR A 35 -17.20 3.78 -7.33
C THR A 35 -17.33 2.27 -7.51
N TRP A 36 -17.67 1.51 -6.46
CA TRP A 36 -17.91 0.07 -6.59
C TRP A 36 -19.12 -0.25 -7.46
N ILE A 37 -20.18 0.55 -7.38
CA ILE A 37 -21.36 0.44 -8.27
C ILE A 37 -20.94 0.65 -9.74
N ASN A 38 -20.13 1.69 -9.99
CA ASN A 38 -19.60 1.99 -11.31
C ASN A 38 -18.76 0.84 -11.88
N ASP A 39 -17.87 0.25 -11.07
CA ASP A 39 -16.98 -0.84 -11.49
C ASP A 39 -17.77 -2.09 -11.87
N VAL A 40 -18.84 -2.39 -11.13
CA VAL A 40 -19.76 -3.49 -11.48
C VAL A 40 -20.48 -3.21 -12.80
N ALA A 41 -20.98 -1.98 -13.00
CA ALA A 41 -21.65 -1.59 -14.22
C ALA A 41 -20.71 -1.65 -15.44
N ALA A 42 -19.48 -1.12 -15.29
CA ALA A 42 -18.49 -1.13 -16.36
C ALA A 42 -18.09 -2.58 -16.76
N SER A 43 -17.85 -3.44 -15.77
CA SER A 43 -17.52 -4.85 -16.02
C SER A 43 -18.66 -5.62 -16.67
N TRP A 44 -19.90 -5.36 -16.22
CA TRP A 44 -21.09 -5.99 -16.80
C TRP A 44 -21.38 -5.54 -18.23
N VAL A 45 -21.35 -4.24 -18.49
CA VAL A 45 -21.55 -3.65 -19.83
C VAL A 45 -20.54 -4.22 -20.81
N MET A 46 -19.28 -4.33 -20.42
CA MET A 46 -18.25 -4.91 -21.29
C MET A 46 -18.52 -6.38 -21.58
N ALA A 47 -18.92 -7.16 -20.57
CA ALA A 47 -19.28 -8.58 -20.75
C ALA A 47 -20.52 -8.76 -21.64
N GLU A 48 -21.47 -7.81 -21.58
CA GLU A 48 -22.68 -7.82 -22.41
C GLU A 48 -22.39 -7.43 -23.86
N GLN A 49 -21.58 -6.41 -24.10
CA GLN A 49 -21.29 -5.88 -25.44
C GLN A 49 -20.37 -6.77 -26.28
N THR A 50 -19.32 -7.35 -25.66
CA THR A 50 -18.27 -8.00 -26.46
C THR A 50 -18.18 -9.50 -26.23
N GLY A 51 -18.54 -10.00 -25.05
CA GLY A 51 -18.25 -11.38 -24.65
C GLY A 51 -16.75 -11.75 -24.69
N SER A 52 -15.86 -10.77 -24.94
CA SER A 52 -14.40 -10.98 -25.04
C SER A 52 -13.75 -10.98 -23.67
N PRO A 53 -13.10 -12.10 -23.25
CA PRO A 53 -12.39 -12.16 -21.99
C PRO A 53 -11.31 -11.09 -21.84
N LEU A 54 -10.61 -10.77 -22.92
CA LEU A 54 -9.56 -9.75 -22.90
C LEU A 54 -10.14 -8.34 -22.67
N MET A 55 -11.28 -8.01 -23.28
CA MET A 55 -11.91 -6.70 -23.12
C MET A 55 -12.48 -6.51 -21.70
N VAL A 56 -13.12 -7.53 -21.14
CA VAL A 56 -13.60 -7.47 -19.74
C VAL A 56 -12.42 -7.33 -18.76
N ALA A 57 -11.34 -8.07 -19.01
CA ALA A 57 -10.10 -7.94 -18.23
C ALA A 57 -9.45 -6.56 -18.41
N ALA A 58 -9.54 -5.94 -19.59
CA ALA A 58 -9.05 -4.58 -19.83
C ALA A 58 -9.79 -3.52 -19.00
N VAL A 59 -11.11 -3.66 -18.79
CA VAL A 59 -11.86 -2.80 -17.87
C VAL A 59 -11.30 -2.92 -16.45
N GLN A 60 -11.11 -4.15 -15.95
CA GLN A 60 -10.54 -4.38 -14.62
C GLN A 60 -9.11 -3.82 -14.49
N SER A 61 -8.31 -3.93 -15.53
CA SER A 61 -6.97 -3.32 -15.56
C SER A 61 -7.03 -1.80 -15.61
N ALA A 62 -8.00 -1.23 -16.32
CA ALA A 62 -8.19 0.22 -16.43
C ALA A 62 -8.56 0.87 -15.11
N THR A 63 -9.18 0.13 -14.16
CA THR A 63 -9.44 0.65 -12.80
C THR A 63 -8.18 0.71 -11.93
N THR A 64 -7.24 -0.22 -12.11
CA THR A 64 -6.10 -0.40 -11.19
C THR A 64 -4.77 0.12 -11.75
N LEU A 65 -4.58 0.08 -13.08
CA LEU A 65 -3.36 0.56 -13.74
C LEU A 65 -3.03 2.03 -13.47
N PRO A 66 -4.02 2.96 -13.40
CA PRO A 66 -3.74 4.36 -13.06
C PRO A 66 -3.06 4.53 -11.72
N VAL A 67 -3.33 3.68 -10.72
CA VAL A 67 -2.66 3.73 -9.43
C VAL A 67 -1.16 3.47 -9.58
N VAL A 68 -0.78 2.50 -10.42
CA VAL A 68 0.63 2.19 -10.70
C VAL A 68 1.33 3.38 -11.35
N LEU A 69 0.66 4.05 -12.30
CA LEU A 69 1.25 5.13 -13.08
C LEU A 69 1.29 6.46 -12.33
N PHE A 70 0.26 6.77 -11.54
CA PHE A 70 0.04 8.10 -11.00
C PHE A 70 0.20 8.21 -9.47
N ALA A 71 0.32 7.10 -8.71
CA ALA A 71 0.41 7.17 -7.25
C ALA A 71 1.56 8.05 -6.73
N LEU A 72 2.71 8.01 -7.42
CA LEU A 72 3.87 8.83 -7.06
C LEU A 72 3.65 10.32 -7.33
N VAL A 73 3.09 10.62 -8.50
CA VAL A 73 2.76 12.01 -8.91
C VAL A 73 1.68 12.58 -7.99
N ALA A 74 0.67 11.76 -7.68
CA ALA A 74 -0.44 12.12 -6.80
C ALA A 74 0.03 12.51 -5.39
N GLY A 75 0.95 11.73 -4.82
CA GLY A 75 1.54 12.04 -3.51
C GLY A 75 2.23 13.40 -3.49
N THR A 76 3.04 13.69 -4.51
CA THR A 76 3.73 14.98 -4.63
C THR A 76 2.77 16.15 -4.74
N LEU A 77 1.78 16.03 -5.62
CA LEU A 77 0.81 17.10 -5.83
C LEU A 77 -0.04 17.35 -4.58
N ALA A 78 -0.39 16.29 -3.84
CA ALA A 78 -1.12 16.42 -2.58
C ALA A 78 -0.35 17.14 -1.47
N ASP A 79 0.99 17.17 -1.55
CA ASP A 79 1.86 17.88 -0.60
C ASP A 79 2.12 19.34 -1.00
N ILE A 80 2.13 19.65 -2.32
CA ILE A 80 2.45 20.99 -2.85
C ILE A 80 1.20 21.85 -3.00
N VAL A 81 0.09 21.26 -3.48
CA VAL A 81 -1.15 21.98 -3.78
C VAL A 81 -2.05 21.99 -2.54
N ASP A 82 -2.86 23.06 -2.41
CA ASP A 82 -3.91 23.07 -1.39
C ASP A 82 -4.82 21.85 -1.51
N ARG A 83 -4.85 21.01 -0.47
CA ARG A 83 -5.53 19.70 -0.47
C ARG A 83 -7.02 19.82 -0.80
N ARG A 84 -7.70 20.88 -0.35
CA ARG A 84 -9.11 21.11 -0.68
C ARG A 84 -9.30 21.37 -2.16
N ARG A 85 -8.51 22.28 -2.74
CA ARG A 85 -8.58 22.60 -4.19
C ARG A 85 -8.22 21.39 -5.03
N TYR A 86 -7.19 20.65 -4.62
CA TYR A 86 -6.77 19.44 -5.28
C TYR A 86 -7.86 18.36 -5.29
N LEU A 87 -8.52 18.12 -4.14
CA LEU A 87 -9.66 17.21 -4.06
C LEU A 87 -10.86 17.69 -4.87
N MET A 88 -11.14 18.99 -4.90
CA MET A 88 -12.21 19.54 -5.74
C MET A 88 -11.95 19.30 -7.22
N LEU A 89 -10.71 19.44 -7.69
CA LEU A 89 -10.33 19.18 -9.08
C LEU A 89 -10.48 17.68 -9.43
N THR A 90 -9.97 16.78 -8.58
CA THR A 90 -10.06 15.33 -8.82
C THR A 90 -11.50 14.82 -8.75
N GLN A 91 -12.31 15.32 -7.82
CA GLN A 91 -13.74 14.97 -7.73
C GLN A 91 -14.54 15.55 -8.89
N GLY A 92 -14.22 16.77 -9.34
CA GLY A 92 -14.83 17.39 -10.53
C GLY A 92 -14.52 16.60 -11.81
N TRP A 93 -13.26 16.13 -11.95
CA TRP A 93 -12.86 15.22 -13.01
C TRP A 93 -13.67 13.91 -13.00
N MET A 94 -13.78 13.26 -11.84
CA MET A 94 -14.53 12.02 -11.71
C MET A 94 -16.04 12.21 -11.96
N LEU A 95 -16.61 13.34 -11.52
CA LEU A 95 -18.01 13.71 -11.83
C LEU A 95 -18.22 13.86 -13.34
N LEU A 96 -17.31 14.55 -14.03
CA LEU A 96 -17.35 14.72 -15.49
C LEU A 96 -17.31 13.37 -16.19
N VAL A 97 -16.37 12.51 -15.83
CA VAL A 97 -16.21 11.18 -16.44
C VAL A 97 -17.44 10.31 -16.17
N ALA A 98 -17.98 10.31 -14.94
CA ALA A 98 -19.19 9.58 -14.59
C ALA A 98 -20.42 10.09 -15.38
N GLY A 99 -20.54 11.41 -15.54
CA GLY A 99 -21.58 12.03 -16.36
C GLY A 99 -21.48 11.63 -17.83
N VAL A 100 -20.28 11.60 -18.40
CA VAL A 100 -20.04 11.14 -19.78
C VAL A 100 -20.37 9.65 -19.92
N LEU A 101 -19.97 8.80 -18.96
CA LEU A 101 -20.33 7.38 -18.95
C LEU A 101 -21.84 7.17 -18.91
N ALA A 102 -22.54 7.89 -18.03
CA ALA A 102 -24.00 7.82 -17.91
C ALA A 102 -24.69 8.26 -19.21
N LEU A 103 -24.26 9.38 -19.80
CA LEU A 103 -24.82 9.93 -21.03
C LEU A 103 -24.61 9.00 -22.21
N LEU A 104 -23.36 8.54 -22.46
CA LEU A 104 -23.05 7.66 -23.57
C LEU A 104 -23.73 6.29 -23.41
N SER A 105 -23.84 5.80 -22.17
CA SER A 105 -24.56 4.56 -21.88
C SER A 105 -26.07 4.72 -22.12
N HIS A 106 -26.67 5.85 -21.76
CA HIS A 106 -28.08 6.14 -21.99
C HIS A 106 -28.40 6.28 -23.49
N LEU A 107 -27.52 6.94 -24.24
CA LEU A 107 -27.65 7.12 -25.69
C LEU A 107 -27.25 5.87 -26.49
N GLN A 108 -26.83 4.80 -25.83
CA GLN A 108 -26.32 3.56 -26.46
C GLN A 108 -25.11 3.78 -27.39
N LEU A 109 -24.34 4.83 -27.15
CA LEU A 109 -23.13 5.20 -27.89
C LEU A 109 -21.83 4.71 -27.22
N LEU A 110 -21.93 4.02 -26.08
CA LEU A 110 -20.79 3.55 -25.31
C LEU A 110 -20.16 2.33 -25.98
N THR A 111 -19.09 2.57 -26.73
CA THR A 111 -18.32 1.48 -27.36
C THR A 111 -17.33 0.85 -26.37
N PRO A 112 -16.88 -0.40 -26.61
CA PRO A 112 -15.95 -1.09 -25.70
C PRO A 112 -14.67 -0.30 -25.42
N TRP A 113 -14.05 0.31 -26.42
CA TRP A 113 -12.83 1.10 -26.26
C TRP A 113 -13.07 2.41 -25.51
N VAL A 114 -14.21 3.07 -25.74
CA VAL A 114 -14.61 4.27 -24.99
C VAL A 114 -14.85 3.92 -23.53
N LEU A 115 -15.48 2.78 -23.24
CA LEU A 115 -15.67 2.30 -21.88
C LEU A 115 -14.33 2.06 -21.17
N VAL A 116 -13.36 1.40 -21.80
CA VAL A 116 -12.01 1.21 -21.24
C VAL A 116 -11.33 2.55 -20.99
N ALA A 117 -11.37 3.48 -21.96
CA ALA A 117 -10.74 4.78 -21.84
C ALA A 117 -11.35 5.63 -20.68
N LEU A 118 -12.68 5.66 -20.56
CA LEU A 118 -13.38 6.39 -19.50
C LEU A 118 -13.19 5.72 -18.13
N THR A 119 -13.13 4.38 -18.08
CA THR A 119 -12.78 3.66 -16.84
C THR A 119 -11.35 3.98 -16.40
N PHE A 120 -10.40 4.04 -17.33
CA PHE A 120 -9.04 4.47 -17.04
C PHE A 120 -8.98 5.93 -16.55
N ALA A 121 -9.73 6.83 -17.20
CA ALA A 121 -9.84 8.22 -16.79
C ALA A 121 -10.48 8.38 -15.38
N MET A 122 -11.45 7.54 -15.05
CA MET A 122 -12.03 7.46 -13.69
C MET A 122 -10.98 6.98 -12.69
N GLY A 123 -10.28 5.88 -12.99
CA GLY A 123 -9.20 5.34 -12.16
C GLY A 123 -8.05 6.34 -11.94
N MET A 124 -7.73 7.17 -12.95
CA MET A 124 -6.76 8.26 -12.81
C MET A 124 -7.21 9.29 -11.76
N GLY A 125 -8.46 9.73 -11.81
CA GLY A 125 -9.03 10.63 -10.80
C GLY A 125 -8.98 10.02 -9.39
N ALA A 126 -9.33 8.74 -9.26
CA ALA A 126 -9.28 8.02 -7.99
C ALA A 126 -7.84 7.88 -7.45
N ALA A 127 -6.89 7.51 -8.31
CA ALA A 127 -5.47 7.41 -7.95
C ALA A 127 -4.89 8.76 -7.48
N MET A 128 -5.26 9.84 -8.16
CA MET A 128 -4.86 11.19 -7.79
C MET A 128 -5.49 11.63 -6.46
N ALA A 129 -6.74 11.29 -6.19
CA ALA A 129 -7.43 11.70 -4.97
C ALA A 129 -6.92 10.98 -3.69
N MET A 130 -6.45 9.73 -3.80
CA MET A 130 -6.10 8.86 -2.66
C MET A 130 -5.17 9.51 -1.61
N PRO A 131 -4.01 10.11 -1.96
CA PRO A 131 -3.11 10.67 -0.95
C PRO A 131 -3.72 11.86 -0.21
N ALA A 132 -4.42 12.73 -0.92
CA ALA A 132 -5.07 13.89 -0.33
C ALA A 132 -6.25 13.49 0.58
N GLN A 133 -7.04 12.47 0.20
CA GLN A 133 -8.10 11.92 1.05
C GLN A 133 -7.55 11.30 2.34
N ALA A 134 -6.42 10.59 2.27
CA ALA A 134 -5.78 10.03 3.46
C ALA A 134 -5.25 11.12 4.39
N ALA A 135 -4.67 12.18 3.82
CA ALA A 135 -4.07 13.27 4.57
C ALA A 135 -5.13 14.21 5.22
N ILE A 136 -6.30 14.38 4.60
CA ILE A 136 -7.34 15.28 5.11
C ILE A 136 -7.91 14.83 6.46
N VAL A 137 -7.93 13.52 6.72
CA VAL A 137 -8.45 12.95 7.97
C VAL A 137 -7.75 13.54 9.20
N SER A 138 -6.43 13.74 9.12
CA SER A 138 -5.65 14.31 10.21
C SER A 138 -5.87 15.81 10.44
N GLU A 139 -6.48 16.51 9.49
CA GLU A 139 -6.82 17.94 9.59
C GLU A 139 -8.23 18.17 10.17
N LEU A 140 -9.07 17.15 10.17
CA LEU A 140 -10.49 17.26 10.52
C LEU A 140 -10.79 16.95 11.98
N VAL A 141 -9.86 16.31 12.69
CA VAL A 141 -10.06 15.90 14.09
C VAL A 141 -8.86 16.26 14.96
N PRO A 142 -9.06 16.56 16.26
CA PRO A 142 -7.98 16.73 17.21
C PRO A 142 -7.11 15.46 17.30
N ARG A 143 -5.82 15.64 17.62
CA ARG A 143 -4.84 14.54 17.74
C ARG A 143 -5.31 13.33 18.57
N PRO A 144 -5.98 13.49 19.74
CA PRO A 144 -6.47 12.35 20.52
C PRO A 144 -7.50 11.49 19.80
N MET A 145 -8.27 12.05 18.85
CA MET A 145 -9.31 11.34 18.08
C MET A 145 -8.79 10.74 16.77
N LEU A 146 -7.54 11.01 16.38
CA LEU A 146 -7.00 10.63 15.08
C LEU A 146 -7.04 9.11 14.85
N ALA A 147 -6.69 8.31 15.86
CA ALA A 147 -6.72 6.85 15.76
C ALA A 147 -8.14 6.33 15.48
N SER A 148 -9.16 6.87 16.16
CA SER A 148 -10.57 6.53 15.94
C SER A 148 -11.06 7.00 14.57
N ALA A 149 -10.63 8.17 14.09
CA ALA A 149 -10.98 8.68 12.75
C ALA A 149 -10.42 7.81 11.63
N VAL A 150 -9.15 7.37 11.76
CA VAL A 150 -8.51 6.43 10.81
C VAL A 150 -9.22 5.08 10.82
N ALA A 151 -9.60 4.57 12.00
CA ALA A 151 -10.37 3.34 12.13
C ALA A 151 -11.74 3.45 11.45
N LEU A 152 -12.47 4.55 11.66
CA LEU A 152 -13.75 4.81 10.99
C LEU A 152 -13.61 4.88 9.47
N ASN A 153 -12.56 5.51 8.96
CA ASN A 153 -12.30 5.55 7.51
C ASN A 153 -12.06 4.14 6.94
N SER A 154 -11.32 3.30 7.67
CA SER A 154 -11.11 1.90 7.29
C SER A 154 -12.41 1.09 7.32
N ILE A 155 -13.27 1.31 8.31
CA ILE A 155 -14.60 0.70 8.39
C ILE A 155 -15.45 1.14 7.19
N GLY A 156 -15.50 2.43 6.87
CA GLY A 156 -16.22 2.96 5.71
C GLY A 156 -15.79 2.32 4.40
N MET A 157 -14.47 2.16 4.18
CA MET A 157 -13.93 1.50 2.99
C MET A 157 -14.38 0.02 2.89
N ASN A 158 -14.38 -0.71 4.00
CA ASN A 158 -14.81 -2.11 4.03
C ASN A 158 -16.33 -2.23 3.80
N ILE A 159 -17.14 -1.33 4.36
CA ILE A 159 -18.59 -1.26 4.10
C ILE A 159 -18.83 -1.03 2.61
N ALA A 160 -18.17 -0.04 2.01
CA ALA A 160 -18.33 0.26 0.60
C ALA A 160 -17.95 -0.93 -0.29
N ARG A 161 -16.84 -1.60 0.00
CA ARG A 161 -16.37 -2.80 -0.73
C ARG A 161 -17.35 -3.97 -0.63
N SER A 162 -18.03 -4.13 0.50
CA SER A 162 -18.94 -5.25 0.73
C SER A 162 -20.33 -5.01 0.17
N ILE A 163 -20.87 -3.79 0.33
CA ILE A 163 -22.23 -3.45 -0.05
C ILE A 163 -22.28 -2.91 -1.49
N GLY A 164 -21.31 -2.11 -1.90
CA GLY A 164 -21.27 -1.44 -3.19
C GLY A 164 -21.52 -2.37 -4.38
N PRO A 165 -20.78 -3.47 -4.51
CA PRO A 165 -20.96 -4.40 -5.63
C PRO A 165 -22.34 -5.05 -5.68
N ALA A 166 -22.91 -5.43 -4.52
CA ALA A 166 -24.24 -6.02 -4.45
C ALA A 166 -25.33 -5.02 -4.88
N VAL A 167 -25.24 -3.79 -4.37
CA VAL A 167 -26.15 -2.70 -4.76
C VAL A 167 -25.96 -2.35 -6.24
N GLY A 168 -24.71 -2.34 -6.72
CA GLY A 168 -24.39 -2.09 -8.14
C GLY A 168 -25.04 -3.13 -9.06
N GLY A 169 -24.92 -4.41 -8.74
CA GLY A 169 -25.57 -5.48 -9.50
C GLY A 169 -27.09 -5.37 -9.51
N LEU A 170 -27.68 -4.99 -8.39
CA LEU A 170 -29.12 -4.78 -8.29
C LEU A 170 -29.59 -3.59 -9.14
N ILE A 171 -28.88 -2.45 -9.07
CA ILE A 171 -29.19 -1.25 -9.87
C ILE A 171 -29.09 -1.56 -11.36
N VAL A 172 -27.99 -2.22 -11.78
CA VAL A 172 -27.81 -2.60 -13.18
C VAL A 172 -28.90 -3.55 -13.65
N ALA A 173 -29.33 -4.50 -12.79
CA ALA A 173 -30.36 -5.47 -13.15
C ALA A 173 -31.76 -4.82 -13.27
N GLN A 174 -32.11 -3.85 -12.42
CA GLN A 174 -33.45 -3.25 -12.37
C GLN A 174 -33.59 -2.01 -13.23
N PHE A 175 -32.58 -1.15 -13.25
CA PHE A 175 -32.65 0.16 -13.89
C PHE A 175 -31.70 0.30 -15.09
N GLY A 176 -30.76 -0.63 -15.24
CA GLY A 176 -29.75 -0.60 -16.28
C GLY A 176 -28.47 0.17 -15.91
N PRO A 177 -27.40 -0.01 -16.72
CA PRO A 177 -26.08 0.59 -16.47
C PRO A 177 -26.05 2.12 -16.39
N PRO A 178 -26.84 2.89 -17.19
CA PRO A 178 -26.80 4.35 -17.12
C PRO A 178 -27.07 4.91 -15.73
N TRP A 179 -28.00 4.28 -15.00
CA TRP A 179 -28.35 4.70 -13.65
C TRP A 179 -27.24 4.41 -12.62
N ALA A 180 -26.49 3.35 -12.81
CA ALA A 180 -25.33 3.05 -11.97
C ALA A 180 -24.23 4.12 -12.14
N PHE A 181 -23.92 4.52 -13.39
CA PHE A 181 -22.98 5.59 -13.68
C PHE A 181 -23.47 6.95 -13.17
N LEU A 182 -24.76 7.26 -13.36
CA LEU A 182 -25.37 8.51 -12.87
C LEU A 182 -25.29 8.61 -11.35
N LEU A 183 -25.63 7.52 -10.63
CA LEU A 183 -25.56 7.48 -9.18
C LEU A 183 -24.15 7.73 -8.68
N ASN A 184 -23.14 7.13 -9.31
CA ASN A 184 -21.75 7.43 -8.99
C ASN A 184 -21.42 8.91 -9.22
N GLY A 185 -21.85 9.50 -10.31
CA GLY A 185 -21.73 10.94 -10.56
C GLY A 185 -22.36 11.79 -9.44
N VAL A 186 -23.57 11.44 -9.00
CA VAL A 186 -24.24 12.12 -7.88
C VAL A 186 -23.39 12.06 -6.60
N THR A 187 -22.76 10.92 -6.29
CA THR A 187 -21.90 10.80 -5.10
C THR A 187 -20.68 11.72 -5.17
N PHE A 188 -20.05 11.87 -6.35
CA PHE A 188 -18.96 12.84 -6.55
C PHE A 188 -19.46 14.28 -6.44
N GLY A 189 -20.66 14.58 -6.96
CA GLY A 189 -21.31 15.89 -6.80
C GLY A 189 -21.55 16.24 -5.33
N LEU A 190 -22.06 15.30 -4.54
CA LEU A 190 -22.23 15.47 -3.09
C LEU A 190 -20.90 15.73 -2.39
N MET A 191 -19.86 14.99 -2.75
CA MET A 191 -18.50 15.22 -2.21
C MET A 191 -17.98 16.61 -2.54
N LEU A 192 -18.20 17.11 -3.78
CA LEU A 192 -17.85 18.47 -4.18
C LEU A 192 -18.58 19.53 -3.35
N VAL A 193 -19.88 19.34 -3.08
CA VAL A 193 -20.65 20.27 -2.24
C VAL A 193 -20.09 20.31 -0.81
N VAL A 194 -19.74 19.17 -0.24
CA VAL A 194 -19.16 19.11 1.10
C VAL A 194 -17.79 19.79 1.13
N LEU A 195 -16.92 19.53 0.14
CA LEU A 195 -15.62 20.17 0.02
C LEU A 195 -15.74 21.69 -0.21
N TRP A 196 -16.74 22.14 -0.97
CA TRP A 196 -16.98 23.56 -1.21
C TRP A 196 -17.42 24.29 0.05
N ARG A 197 -18.24 23.65 0.91
CA ARG A 197 -18.66 24.21 2.20
C ARG A 197 -17.59 24.19 3.27
N TRP A 198 -16.63 23.28 3.17
CA TRP A 198 -15.54 23.17 4.13
C TRP A 198 -14.53 24.32 3.96
N ARG A 199 -14.32 25.10 5.03
CA ARG A 199 -13.26 26.12 5.09
C ARG A 199 -12.06 25.51 5.82
N ARG A 200 -10.92 25.50 5.15
CA ARG A 200 -9.67 24.96 5.69
C ARG A 200 -8.90 26.06 6.41
N ASP A 201 -8.57 25.85 7.67
CA ASP A 201 -7.58 26.66 8.38
C ASP A 201 -6.18 26.10 8.06
N ALA A 202 -5.42 26.81 7.24
CA ALA A 202 -4.09 26.39 6.81
C ALA A 202 -3.11 26.53 7.99
N HIS A 203 -2.67 25.40 8.54
CA HIS A 203 -1.54 25.37 9.46
C HIS A 203 -0.25 25.28 8.65
N ALA A 204 0.61 26.33 8.75
CA ALA A 204 1.93 26.31 8.15
C ALA A 204 2.82 25.30 8.91
N SER A 205 3.41 24.35 8.19
CA SER A 205 4.44 23.46 8.74
C SER A 205 5.73 24.25 8.99
N ALA A 206 6.37 24.04 10.14
CA ALA A 206 7.58 24.76 10.54
C ALA A 206 8.87 24.27 9.85
N LEU A 207 8.86 23.12 9.17
CA LEU A 207 10.03 22.55 8.50
C LEU A 207 9.84 22.55 6.98
N PRO A 208 10.91 22.83 6.19
CA PRO A 208 10.85 22.72 4.75
C PRO A 208 10.56 21.26 4.35
N PRO A 209 9.62 21.03 3.40
CA PRO A 209 9.27 19.69 2.95
C PRO A 209 10.49 18.98 2.33
N GLU A 210 10.61 17.67 2.54
CA GLU A 210 11.61 16.86 1.82
C GLU A 210 11.38 17.01 0.32
N SER A 211 12.47 17.17 -0.45
CA SER A 211 12.35 17.13 -1.90
C SER A 211 11.84 15.76 -2.35
N PHE A 212 10.86 15.75 -3.24
CA PHE A 212 10.19 14.52 -3.72
C PHE A 212 11.17 13.43 -4.16
N GLY A 213 12.19 13.82 -4.97
CA GLY A 213 13.18 12.86 -5.47
C GLY A 213 14.04 12.23 -4.37
N ALA A 214 14.35 12.98 -3.30
CA ALA A 214 15.08 12.45 -2.15
C ALA A 214 14.21 11.48 -1.34
N GLY A 215 12.95 11.84 -1.12
CA GLY A 215 12.00 11.01 -0.41
C GLY A 215 11.69 9.69 -1.12
N LEU A 216 11.48 9.73 -2.44
CA LEU A 216 11.25 8.54 -3.27
C LEU A 216 12.48 7.63 -3.26
N ARG A 217 13.67 8.17 -3.50
CA ARG A 217 14.92 7.40 -3.46
C ARG A 217 15.15 6.75 -2.10
N ALA A 218 14.87 7.47 -1.00
CA ALA A 218 14.97 6.92 0.35
C ALA A 218 13.99 5.75 0.57
N GLY A 219 12.75 5.86 0.10
CA GLY A 219 11.74 4.79 0.18
C GLY A 219 12.11 3.55 -0.64
N LEU A 220 12.54 3.72 -1.89
CA LEU A 220 12.98 2.63 -2.77
C LEU A 220 14.24 1.95 -2.24
N ARG A 221 15.23 2.72 -1.78
CA ARG A 221 16.46 2.20 -1.15
C ARG A 221 16.13 1.40 0.11
N TYR A 222 15.21 1.89 0.95
CA TYR A 222 14.75 1.15 2.11
C TYR A 222 14.10 -0.17 1.70
N ALA A 223 13.17 -0.16 0.75
CA ALA A 223 12.48 -1.34 0.27
C ALA A 223 13.44 -2.38 -0.34
N ALA A 224 14.44 -1.91 -1.10
CA ALA A 224 15.45 -2.78 -1.71
C ALA A 224 16.37 -3.49 -0.69
N ARG A 225 16.38 -3.02 0.58
CA ARG A 225 17.27 -3.58 1.63
C ARG A 225 16.53 -4.08 2.88
N ALA A 226 15.22 -3.85 2.97
CA ALA A 226 14.38 -4.31 4.07
C ALA A 226 13.77 -5.69 3.74
N GLY A 227 14.48 -6.78 4.07
CA GLY A 227 14.06 -8.15 3.72
C GLY A 227 12.64 -8.51 4.17
N ARG A 228 12.17 -7.97 5.31
CA ARG A 228 10.79 -8.15 5.78
C ARG A 228 9.76 -7.48 4.86
N LEU A 229 10.04 -6.26 4.39
CA LEU A 229 9.18 -5.58 3.43
C LEU A 229 9.20 -6.29 2.08
N GLN A 230 10.36 -6.74 1.61
CA GLN A 230 10.47 -7.53 0.38
C GLN A 230 9.63 -8.81 0.44
N ALA A 231 9.65 -9.53 1.58
CA ALA A 231 8.82 -10.70 1.78
C ALA A 231 7.31 -10.38 1.63
N VAL A 232 6.86 -9.24 2.17
CA VAL A 232 5.48 -8.77 2.00
C VAL A 232 5.17 -8.49 0.54
N LEU A 233 6.05 -7.75 -0.16
CA LEU A 233 5.85 -7.37 -1.57
C LEU A 233 5.83 -8.58 -2.50
N ILE A 234 6.72 -9.56 -2.29
CA ILE A 234 6.77 -10.80 -3.07
C ILE A 234 5.50 -11.63 -2.86
N LYS A 235 5.03 -11.76 -1.60
CA LYS A 235 3.75 -12.44 -1.31
C LYS A 235 2.56 -11.70 -1.92
N ALA A 236 2.56 -10.37 -1.87
CA ALA A 236 1.52 -9.56 -2.49
C ALA A 236 1.48 -9.75 -4.01
N ALA A 237 2.62 -9.65 -4.69
CA ALA A 237 2.72 -9.88 -6.13
C ALA A 237 2.23 -11.28 -6.51
N GLY A 238 2.72 -12.32 -5.80
CA GLY A 238 2.33 -13.69 -6.05
C GLY A 238 0.85 -13.98 -5.82
N PHE A 239 0.22 -13.34 -4.83
CA PHE A 239 -1.21 -13.52 -4.57
C PHE A 239 -2.09 -12.75 -5.56
N PHE A 240 -1.86 -11.44 -5.70
CA PHE A 240 -2.79 -10.57 -6.46
C PHE A 240 -2.74 -10.85 -7.97
N LEU A 241 -1.62 -11.30 -8.50
CA LEU A 241 -1.51 -11.74 -9.89
C LEU A 241 -2.51 -12.84 -10.22
N PHE A 242 -2.61 -13.87 -9.37
CA PHE A 242 -3.52 -15.00 -9.61
C PHE A 242 -4.95 -14.72 -9.14
N ALA A 243 -5.11 -14.01 -8.04
CA ALA A 243 -6.43 -13.66 -7.50
C ALA A 243 -7.24 -12.75 -8.45
N SER A 244 -6.57 -11.95 -9.29
CA SER A 244 -7.21 -11.11 -10.30
C SER A 244 -8.01 -11.92 -11.34
N ALA A 245 -7.71 -13.21 -11.54
CA ALA A 245 -8.45 -14.07 -12.46
C ALA A 245 -9.95 -14.15 -12.11
N LEU A 246 -10.27 -14.18 -10.81
CA LEU A 246 -11.65 -14.23 -10.34
C LEU A 246 -12.41 -12.96 -10.74
N THR A 247 -11.88 -11.79 -10.40
CA THR A 247 -12.54 -10.51 -10.65
C THR A 247 -12.64 -10.19 -12.14
N ALA A 248 -11.62 -10.56 -12.93
CA ALA A 248 -11.59 -10.34 -14.38
C ALA A 248 -12.55 -11.26 -15.15
N LEU A 249 -12.74 -12.50 -14.69
CA LEU A 249 -13.50 -13.49 -15.47
C LEU A 249 -14.90 -13.77 -14.92
N LEU A 250 -15.20 -13.40 -13.68
CA LEU A 250 -16.51 -13.64 -13.04
C LEU A 250 -17.70 -13.09 -13.85
N PRO A 251 -17.66 -11.85 -14.41
CA PRO A 251 -18.79 -11.34 -15.20
C PRO A 251 -19.10 -12.22 -16.40
N LEU A 252 -18.05 -12.79 -17.04
CA LEU A 252 -18.19 -13.67 -18.18
C LEU A 252 -18.68 -15.07 -17.82
N VAL A 253 -18.24 -15.62 -16.68
CA VAL A 253 -18.79 -16.89 -16.16
C VAL A 253 -20.30 -16.73 -15.97
N VAL A 254 -20.75 -15.65 -15.34
CA VAL A 254 -22.18 -15.40 -15.11
C VAL A 254 -22.93 -15.19 -16.42
N ARG A 255 -22.41 -14.34 -17.31
CA ARG A 255 -23.10 -13.94 -18.54
C ARG A 255 -23.08 -15.02 -19.61
N ARG A 256 -21.88 -15.60 -19.89
CA ARG A 256 -21.64 -16.51 -21.01
C ARG A 256 -21.86 -17.97 -20.64
N ASP A 257 -21.24 -18.41 -19.52
CA ASP A 257 -21.25 -19.82 -19.18
C ASP A 257 -22.51 -20.25 -18.42
N MET A 258 -23.07 -19.34 -17.59
CA MET A 258 -24.31 -19.60 -16.84
C MET A 258 -25.55 -18.99 -17.51
N GLN A 259 -25.38 -18.07 -18.46
CA GLN A 259 -26.46 -17.34 -19.16
C GLN A 259 -27.41 -16.59 -18.18
N LEU A 260 -26.83 -16.07 -17.10
CA LEU A 260 -27.57 -15.33 -16.08
C LEU A 260 -27.40 -13.80 -16.24
N GLY A 261 -28.31 -13.03 -15.63
CA GLY A 261 -28.29 -11.57 -15.69
C GLY A 261 -27.41 -10.90 -14.64
N ALA A 262 -27.36 -9.56 -14.73
CA ALA A 262 -26.58 -8.68 -13.82
C ALA A 262 -26.93 -8.88 -12.34
N GLY A 263 -28.18 -9.22 -12.01
CA GLY A 263 -28.60 -9.51 -10.65
C GLY A 263 -27.82 -10.68 -10.03
N SER A 264 -27.62 -11.77 -10.79
CA SER A 264 -26.83 -12.92 -10.34
C SER A 264 -25.37 -12.58 -10.12
N TYR A 265 -24.78 -11.74 -11.00
CA TYR A 265 -23.43 -11.21 -10.82
C TYR A 265 -23.33 -10.39 -9.53
N GLY A 266 -24.30 -9.50 -9.26
CA GLY A 266 -24.39 -8.72 -8.04
C GLY A 266 -24.53 -9.60 -6.79
N VAL A 267 -25.34 -10.67 -6.84
CA VAL A 267 -25.48 -11.64 -5.74
C VAL A 267 -24.13 -12.32 -5.43
N LEU A 268 -23.40 -12.79 -6.43
CA LEU A 268 -22.10 -13.42 -6.21
C LEU A 268 -21.07 -12.45 -5.62
N LEU A 269 -21.06 -11.19 -6.07
CA LEU A 269 -20.24 -10.13 -5.46
C LEU A 269 -20.66 -9.81 -4.03
N GLY A 270 -21.97 -9.82 -3.75
CA GLY A 270 -22.52 -9.68 -2.40
C GLY A 270 -22.08 -10.82 -1.48
N CYS A 271 -22.04 -12.05 -1.98
CA CYS A 271 -21.50 -13.20 -1.26
C CYS A 271 -20.00 -13.01 -0.90
N ILE A 272 -19.20 -12.48 -1.82
CA ILE A 272 -17.80 -12.10 -1.52
C ILE A 272 -17.76 -11.06 -0.39
N GLY A 273 -18.65 -10.06 -0.44
CA GLY A 273 -18.77 -9.03 0.59
C GLY A 273 -19.13 -9.60 1.97
N ILE A 274 -20.12 -10.49 2.03
CA ILE A 274 -20.50 -11.19 3.27
C ILE A 274 -19.32 -11.98 3.82
N GLY A 275 -18.62 -12.72 2.96
CA GLY A 275 -17.41 -13.46 3.33
C GLY A 275 -16.30 -12.57 3.88
N ALA A 276 -16.09 -11.39 3.26
CA ALA A 276 -15.09 -10.42 3.71
C ALA A 276 -15.44 -9.84 5.09
N ILE A 277 -16.71 -9.50 5.35
CA ILE A 277 -17.16 -9.02 6.67
C ILE A 277 -16.97 -10.12 7.72
N SER A 278 -17.43 -11.34 7.44
CA SER A 278 -17.28 -12.48 8.33
C SER A 278 -15.81 -12.78 8.62
N GLY A 279 -14.97 -12.72 7.59
CA GLY A 279 -13.52 -12.88 7.71
C GLY A 279 -12.89 -11.80 8.58
N ALA A 280 -13.27 -10.53 8.39
CA ALA A 280 -12.75 -9.42 9.21
C ALA A 280 -13.09 -9.59 10.70
N LEU A 281 -14.28 -10.11 11.03
CA LEU A 281 -14.71 -10.38 12.40
C LEU A 281 -13.99 -11.58 13.01
N LEU A 282 -13.72 -12.61 12.19
CA LEU A 282 -13.05 -13.84 12.64
C LEU A 282 -11.52 -13.69 12.74
N LEU A 283 -10.93 -12.83 11.92
CA LEU A 283 -9.48 -12.67 11.76
C LEU A 283 -8.72 -12.37 13.07
N PRO A 284 -9.22 -11.54 14.02
CA PRO A 284 -8.53 -11.33 15.31
C PRO A 284 -8.38 -12.62 16.12
N ARG A 285 -9.42 -13.49 16.12
CA ARG A 285 -9.38 -14.79 16.79
C ARG A 285 -8.41 -15.76 16.12
N LEU A 286 -8.36 -15.76 14.80
CA LEU A 286 -7.42 -16.59 14.03
C LEU A 286 -5.97 -16.15 14.25
N ARG A 287 -5.71 -14.85 14.29
CA ARG A 287 -4.36 -14.28 14.55
C ARG A 287 -3.86 -14.56 15.97
N ALA A 288 -4.77 -14.72 16.93
CA ALA A 288 -4.39 -15.10 18.29
C ALA A 288 -3.91 -16.56 18.41
N ARG A 289 -4.25 -17.41 17.43
CA ARG A 289 -3.94 -18.86 17.47
C ARG A 289 -2.94 -19.29 16.40
N TYR A 290 -2.88 -18.61 15.29
CA TYR A 290 -2.11 -19.03 14.13
C TYR A 290 -1.18 -17.91 13.65
N ASP A 291 0.00 -18.34 13.21
CA ASP A 291 0.99 -17.46 12.62
C ASP A 291 0.47 -16.82 11.32
N ARG A 292 0.87 -15.57 11.09
CA ARG A 292 0.46 -14.78 9.91
C ARG A 292 0.85 -15.45 8.60
N ASP A 293 2.03 -16.08 8.54
CA ASP A 293 2.47 -16.80 7.35
C ASP A 293 1.56 -17.98 7.02
N LEU A 294 1.14 -18.72 8.03
CA LEU A 294 0.19 -19.83 7.88
C LEU A 294 -1.18 -19.32 7.40
N LEU A 295 -1.68 -18.23 8.00
CA LEU A 295 -2.97 -17.65 7.62
C LEU A 295 -2.97 -17.19 6.15
N VAL A 296 -1.92 -16.51 5.70
CA VAL A 296 -1.78 -16.08 4.30
C VAL A 296 -1.66 -17.28 3.37
N PHE A 297 -0.89 -18.29 3.73
CA PHE A 297 -0.73 -19.51 2.95
C PHE A 297 -2.06 -20.25 2.77
N VAL A 298 -2.75 -20.56 3.88
CA VAL A 298 -4.05 -21.27 3.84
C VAL A 298 -5.10 -20.45 3.09
N ALA A 299 -5.18 -19.15 3.34
CA ALA A 299 -6.12 -18.28 2.64
C ALA A 299 -5.82 -18.22 1.11
N THR A 300 -4.54 -18.26 0.70
CA THR A 300 -4.18 -18.37 -0.73
C THR A 300 -4.65 -19.69 -1.33
N LEU A 301 -4.50 -20.82 -0.62
CA LEU A 301 -5.02 -22.11 -1.08
C LEU A 301 -6.55 -22.11 -1.18
N VAL A 302 -7.24 -21.48 -0.25
CA VAL A 302 -8.71 -21.32 -0.29
C VAL A 302 -9.13 -20.47 -1.49
N CYS A 303 -8.41 -19.37 -1.80
CA CYS A 303 -8.65 -18.59 -3.02
C CYS A 303 -8.41 -19.44 -4.29
N ALA A 304 -7.35 -20.25 -4.33
CA ALA A 304 -7.09 -21.16 -5.44
C ALA A 304 -8.22 -22.20 -5.61
N ALA A 305 -8.69 -22.77 -4.51
CA ALA A 305 -9.85 -23.68 -4.52
C ALA A 305 -11.12 -22.98 -5.01
N SER A 306 -11.31 -21.70 -4.66
CA SER A 306 -12.44 -20.91 -5.15
C SER A 306 -12.37 -20.65 -6.65
N LEU A 307 -11.18 -20.43 -7.23
CA LEU A 307 -10.98 -20.36 -8.68
C LEU A 307 -11.38 -21.67 -9.37
N LEU A 308 -11.01 -22.83 -8.80
CA LEU A 308 -11.44 -24.14 -9.29
C LEU A 308 -12.96 -24.33 -9.15
N GLY A 309 -13.55 -23.94 -8.03
CA GLY A 309 -14.99 -23.95 -7.83
C GLY A 309 -15.73 -23.16 -8.90
N LEU A 310 -15.23 -21.95 -9.23
CA LEU A 310 -15.78 -21.12 -10.30
C LEU A 310 -15.58 -21.74 -11.70
N ALA A 311 -14.45 -22.43 -11.94
CA ALA A 311 -14.19 -23.11 -13.20
C ALA A 311 -15.09 -24.32 -13.45
N LEU A 312 -15.42 -25.08 -12.39
CA LEU A 312 -16.08 -26.39 -12.50
C LEU A 312 -17.59 -26.34 -12.24
N SER A 313 -18.07 -25.42 -11.42
CA SER A 313 -19.51 -25.33 -11.07
C SER A 313 -20.25 -24.31 -11.92
N ARG A 314 -21.51 -24.63 -12.24
CA ARG A 314 -22.46 -23.70 -12.90
C ARG A 314 -23.72 -23.51 -12.05
N GLN A 315 -23.77 -24.06 -10.85
CA GLN A 315 -24.89 -23.92 -9.94
C GLN A 315 -24.69 -22.68 -9.06
N ILE A 316 -25.61 -21.72 -9.16
CA ILE A 316 -25.49 -20.44 -8.45
C ILE A 316 -25.39 -20.63 -6.93
N GLY A 317 -26.13 -21.58 -6.36
CA GLY A 317 -26.10 -21.86 -4.91
C GLY A 317 -24.71 -22.33 -4.45
N VAL A 318 -24.05 -23.19 -5.22
CA VAL A 318 -22.67 -23.63 -4.95
C VAL A 318 -21.71 -22.46 -5.08
N LEU A 319 -21.85 -21.64 -6.13
CA LEU A 319 -21.00 -20.47 -6.35
C LEU A 319 -21.19 -19.42 -5.27
N CYS A 320 -22.38 -19.24 -4.70
CA CYS A 320 -22.58 -18.35 -3.56
C CYS A 320 -21.73 -18.78 -2.35
N VAL A 321 -21.71 -20.08 -2.02
CA VAL A 321 -20.88 -20.61 -0.94
C VAL A 321 -19.39 -20.42 -1.26
N VAL A 322 -18.97 -20.74 -2.48
CA VAL A 322 -17.58 -20.54 -2.95
C VAL A 322 -17.17 -19.06 -2.83
N MET A 323 -18.05 -18.13 -3.20
CA MET A 323 -17.77 -16.70 -3.13
C MET A 323 -17.71 -16.17 -1.69
N VAL A 324 -18.53 -16.67 -0.77
CA VAL A 324 -18.43 -16.35 0.67
C VAL A 324 -17.06 -16.81 1.20
N VAL A 325 -16.67 -18.04 0.91
CA VAL A 325 -15.37 -18.59 1.33
C VAL A 325 -14.21 -17.83 0.72
N ASN A 326 -14.32 -17.44 -0.56
CA ASN A 326 -13.34 -16.61 -1.23
C ASN A 326 -13.21 -15.22 -0.56
N GLY A 327 -14.33 -14.58 -0.22
CA GLY A 327 -14.33 -13.28 0.44
C GLY A 327 -13.62 -13.31 1.80
N LEU A 328 -13.85 -14.35 2.59
CA LEU A 328 -13.15 -14.58 3.86
C LEU A 328 -11.62 -14.74 3.64
N ALA A 329 -11.23 -15.53 2.65
CA ALA A 329 -9.82 -15.74 2.32
C ALA A 329 -9.17 -14.47 1.78
N TRP A 330 -9.85 -13.74 0.88
CA TRP A 330 -9.39 -12.48 0.32
C TRP A 330 -9.06 -11.44 1.40
N ILE A 331 -10.00 -11.18 2.33
CA ILE A 331 -9.77 -10.18 3.39
C ILE A 331 -8.65 -10.62 4.35
N THR A 332 -8.51 -11.93 4.58
CA THR A 332 -7.43 -12.49 5.40
C THR A 332 -6.07 -12.19 4.80
N VAL A 333 -5.87 -12.41 3.49
CA VAL A 333 -4.61 -12.10 2.81
C VAL A 333 -4.39 -10.59 2.76
N LEU A 334 -5.38 -9.83 2.24
CA LEU A 334 -5.27 -8.38 2.07
C LEU A 334 -4.90 -7.68 3.38
N SER A 335 -5.65 -7.95 4.46
CA SER A 335 -5.44 -7.34 5.76
C SER A 335 -4.12 -7.79 6.41
N SER A 336 -3.73 -9.06 6.24
CA SER A 336 -2.47 -9.57 6.79
C SER A 336 -1.26 -8.94 6.13
N LEU A 337 -1.26 -8.84 4.80
CA LEU A 337 -0.16 -8.22 4.05
C LEU A 337 -0.10 -6.71 4.27
N GLN A 338 -1.25 -6.03 4.33
CA GLN A 338 -1.29 -4.59 4.59
C GLN A 338 -0.74 -4.23 5.98
N ILE A 339 -1.12 -4.99 7.02
CA ILE A 339 -0.58 -4.79 8.37
C ILE A 339 0.92 -5.13 8.40
N ALA A 340 1.33 -6.25 7.76
CA ALA A 340 2.73 -6.60 7.68
C ALA A 340 3.57 -5.51 6.99
N ALA A 341 3.06 -4.87 5.91
CA ALA A 341 3.72 -3.76 5.26
C ALA A 341 3.92 -2.55 6.20
N GLN A 342 2.95 -2.30 7.09
CA GLN A 342 3.02 -1.19 8.05
C GLN A 342 3.92 -1.49 9.25
N THR A 343 3.94 -2.74 9.72
CA THR A 343 4.71 -3.16 10.90
C THR A 343 6.14 -3.60 10.58
N ALA A 344 6.45 -3.85 9.30
CA ALA A 344 7.80 -4.20 8.85
C ALA A 344 8.77 -3.01 8.76
N VAL A 345 8.29 -1.78 8.98
CA VAL A 345 9.07 -0.57 8.73
C VAL A 345 8.87 0.49 9.81
N PRO A 346 9.90 1.32 10.10
CA PRO A 346 9.80 2.44 11.04
C PRO A 346 8.79 3.50 10.58
N ALA A 347 8.35 4.34 11.53
CA ALA A 347 7.33 5.35 11.30
C ALA A 347 7.68 6.33 10.15
N TRP A 348 8.95 6.73 10.01
CA TRP A 348 9.42 7.70 9.03
C TRP A 348 9.29 7.22 7.56
N VAL A 349 9.30 5.90 7.32
CA VAL A 349 9.17 5.32 5.96
C VAL A 349 7.85 4.59 5.73
N ARG A 350 6.98 4.51 6.76
CA ARG A 350 5.73 3.73 6.72
C ARG A 350 4.80 4.11 5.58
N ALA A 351 4.61 5.40 5.34
CA ALA A 351 3.76 5.87 4.24
C ALA A 351 4.28 5.41 2.87
N ARG A 352 5.61 5.44 2.67
CA ARG A 352 6.28 5.01 1.43
C ARG A 352 6.19 3.50 1.22
N ALA A 353 6.38 2.73 2.30
CA ALA A 353 6.23 1.27 2.26
C ALA A 353 4.79 0.87 1.93
N LEU A 354 3.80 1.55 2.51
CA LEU A 354 2.39 1.31 2.21
C LEU A 354 2.06 1.70 0.75
N SER A 355 2.58 2.82 0.25
CA SER A 355 2.41 3.22 -1.15
C SER A 355 3.00 2.18 -2.10
N LEU A 356 4.21 1.66 -1.80
CA LEU A 356 4.82 0.61 -2.60
C LEU A 356 4.00 -0.69 -2.58
N TYR A 357 3.45 -1.07 -1.42
CA TYR A 357 2.52 -2.19 -1.31
C TYR A 357 1.27 -1.99 -2.20
N ILE A 358 0.69 -0.79 -2.20
CA ILE A 358 -0.48 -0.46 -3.03
C ILE A 358 -0.12 -0.52 -4.52
N VAL A 359 1.07 -0.05 -4.91
CA VAL A 359 1.56 -0.16 -6.29
C VAL A 359 1.72 -1.63 -6.71
N VAL A 360 2.34 -2.48 -5.87
CA VAL A 360 2.50 -3.92 -6.15
C VAL A 360 1.15 -4.62 -6.21
N PHE A 361 0.23 -4.32 -5.29
CA PHE A 361 -1.16 -4.79 -5.33
C PHE A 361 -1.82 -4.44 -6.66
N SER A 362 -1.80 -3.16 -7.04
CA SER A 362 -2.46 -2.66 -8.26
C SER A 362 -1.80 -3.20 -9.53
N ALA A 363 -0.47 -3.32 -9.55
CA ALA A 363 0.27 -3.92 -10.66
C ALA A 363 -0.07 -5.41 -10.83
N GLY A 364 -0.14 -6.16 -9.72
CA GLY A 364 -0.57 -7.56 -9.72
C GLY A 364 -1.99 -7.73 -10.24
N MET A 365 -2.92 -6.89 -9.79
CA MET A 365 -4.32 -6.91 -10.26
C MET A 365 -4.43 -6.53 -11.74
N ALA A 366 -3.77 -5.45 -12.19
CA ALA A 366 -3.84 -4.99 -13.57
C ALA A 366 -3.19 -5.97 -14.55
N SER A 367 -1.94 -6.37 -14.29
CA SER A 367 -1.22 -7.30 -15.16
C SER A 367 -1.85 -8.69 -15.17
N GLY A 368 -2.24 -9.18 -13.99
CA GLY A 368 -2.92 -10.46 -13.86
C GLY A 368 -4.24 -10.49 -14.61
N SER A 369 -5.09 -9.46 -14.49
CA SER A 369 -6.34 -9.39 -15.25
C SER A 369 -6.09 -9.52 -16.75
N LEU A 370 -5.13 -8.78 -17.31
CA LEU A 370 -4.80 -8.88 -18.75
C LEU A 370 -4.26 -10.26 -19.12
N VAL A 371 -3.39 -10.86 -18.32
CA VAL A 371 -2.84 -12.20 -18.56
C VAL A 371 -3.95 -13.23 -18.60
N TRP A 372 -4.84 -13.23 -17.60
CA TRP A 372 -5.93 -14.20 -17.49
C TRP A 372 -7.00 -13.96 -18.57
N GLY A 373 -7.30 -12.70 -18.90
CA GLY A 373 -8.18 -12.33 -20.00
C GLY A 373 -7.63 -12.82 -21.35
N ALA A 374 -6.34 -12.58 -21.62
CA ALA A 374 -5.70 -13.04 -22.85
C ALA A 374 -5.63 -14.58 -22.93
N LEU A 375 -5.37 -15.26 -21.82
CA LEU A 375 -5.35 -16.71 -21.76
C LEU A 375 -6.76 -17.28 -21.98
N ALA A 376 -7.79 -16.72 -21.34
CA ALA A 376 -9.18 -17.13 -21.54
C ALA A 376 -9.67 -16.89 -22.97
N GLN A 377 -9.18 -15.84 -23.64
CA GLN A 377 -9.47 -15.54 -25.04
C GLN A 377 -8.90 -16.61 -25.99
N ARG A 378 -7.70 -17.14 -25.69
CA ARG A 378 -6.99 -18.12 -26.52
C ARG A 378 -7.40 -19.57 -26.23
N THR A 379 -7.92 -19.83 -25.05
CA THR A 379 -8.29 -21.18 -24.59
C THR A 379 -9.77 -21.23 -24.21
N SER A 380 -10.05 -21.21 -22.90
CA SER A 380 -11.39 -21.09 -22.35
C SER A 380 -11.34 -20.39 -20.98
N ILE A 381 -12.48 -19.85 -20.52
CA ILE A 381 -12.61 -19.25 -19.18
C ILE A 381 -12.25 -20.29 -18.11
N ALA A 382 -12.76 -21.51 -18.24
CA ALA A 382 -12.50 -22.60 -17.30
C ALA A 382 -11.00 -22.95 -17.24
N THR A 383 -10.35 -23.10 -18.41
CA THR A 383 -8.90 -23.40 -18.50
C THR A 383 -8.06 -22.29 -17.85
N ALA A 384 -8.38 -21.03 -18.14
CA ALA A 384 -7.66 -19.90 -17.55
C ALA A 384 -7.79 -19.87 -16.00
N LEU A 385 -8.99 -20.12 -15.47
CA LEU A 385 -9.22 -20.21 -14.01
C LEU A 385 -8.49 -21.40 -13.38
N GLN A 386 -8.44 -22.57 -14.05
CA GLN A 386 -7.69 -23.74 -13.57
C GLN A 386 -6.19 -23.47 -13.53
N ILE A 387 -5.62 -22.89 -14.59
CA ILE A 387 -4.20 -22.51 -14.63
C ILE A 387 -3.89 -21.46 -13.56
N ALA A 388 -4.77 -20.48 -13.38
CA ALA A 388 -4.61 -19.48 -12.33
C ALA A 388 -4.63 -20.12 -10.92
N ALA A 389 -5.51 -21.10 -10.69
CA ALA A 389 -5.57 -21.83 -9.43
C ALA A 389 -4.28 -22.60 -9.16
N VAL A 390 -3.78 -23.36 -10.13
CA VAL A 390 -2.52 -24.10 -10.02
C VAL A 390 -1.35 -23.14 -9.80
N GLY A 391 -1.29 -22.05 -10.57
CA GLY A 391 -0.28 -21.01 -10.42
C GLY A 391 -0.29 -20.35 -9.03
N ALA A 392 -1.48 -20.09 -8.46
CA ALA A 392 -1.63 -19.57 -7.10
C ALA A 392 -1.05 -20.52 -6.04
N VAL A 393 -1.30 -21.83 -6.18
CA VAL A 393 -0.71 -22.86 -5.30
C VAL A 393 0.81 -22.89 -5.42
N ILE A 394 1.34 -22.91 -6.65
CA ILE A 394 2.78 -22.89 -6.92
C ILE A 394 3.40 -21.63 -6.31
N ALA A 395 2.83 -20.46 -6.57
CA ALA A 395 3.28 -19.20 -5.99
C ALA A 395 3.29 -19.25 -4.46
N ALA A 396 2.20 -19.73 -3.83
CA ALA A 396 2.12 -19.87 -2.38
C ALA A 396 3.25 -20.74 -1.81
N VAL A 397 3.59 -21.85 -2.48
CA VAL A 397 4.68 -22.75 -2.06
C VAL A 397 6.04 -22.08 -2.26
N LEU A 398 6.29 -21.44 -3.39
CA LEU A 398 7.57 -20.78 -3.70
C LEU A 398 7.85 -19.63 -2.71
N VAL A 399 6.82 -18.82 -2.38
CA VAL A 399 6.99 -17.69 -1.45
C VAL A 399 6.90 -18.09 0.03
N LYS A 400 6.74 -19.39 0.37
CA LYS A 400 6.64 -19.86 1.74
C LYS A 400 7.88 -19.51 2.59
N ARG A 401 9.06 -19.46 1.95
CA ARG A 401 10.33 -19.09 2.62
C ARG A 401 10.43 -17.60 2.96
N ALA A 402 9.68 -16.74 2.28
CA ALA A 402 9.62 -15.31 2.55
C ALA A 402 8.72 -15.06 3.79
N ARG A 403 9.32 -15.01 4.98
CA ARG A 403 8.58 -14.88 6.25
C ARG A 403 8.16 -13.45 6.52
N ILE A 404 6.87 -13.26 6.86
CA ILE A 404 6.29 -11.98 7.30
C ILE A 404 5.91 -11.99 8.78
N ALA A 405 5.94 -13.15 9.43
CA ALA A 405 5.68 -13.28 10.85
C ALA A 405 6.77 -12.60 11.69
N GLY A 406 6.40 -12.14 12.89
CA GLY A 406 7.32 -11.48 13.81
C GLY A 406 7.64 -10.02 13.44
N THR A 407 6.99 -9.43 12.43
CA THR A 407 7.17 -8.00 12.13
C THR A 407 6.62 -7.09 13.24
N GLU A 408 5.70 -7.57 14.05
CA GLU A 408 5.14 -6.83 15.20
C GLU A 408 6.07 -6.82 16.42
N GLN A 409 7.04 -7.73 16.47
CA GLN A 409 8.00 -7.87 17.56
C GLN A 409 9.27 -7.02 17.35
N LEU A 410 9.42 -6.41 16.16
CA LEU A 410 10.54 -5.54 15.86
C LEU A 410 10.42 -4.23 16.66
N ASP A 411 11.47 -3.88 17.40
CA ASP A 411 11.56 -2.56 18.02
C ASP A 411 12.01 -1.51 16.99
N LEU A 412 11.03 -1.01 16.24
CA LEU A 412 11.21 0.02 15.21
C LEU A 412 11.01 1.45 15.75
N ALA A 413 10.92 1.61 17.07
CA ALA A 413 10.92 2.92 17.70
C ALA A 413 12.29 3.61 17.48
N PRO A 414 12.34 4.95 17.36
CA PRO A 414 13.60 5.66 17.27
C PRO A 414 14.51 5.31 18.45
N GLY A 415 15.69 4.80 18.18
CA GLY A 415 16.62 4.31 19.21
C GLY A 415 17.22 5.40 20.08
N GLY A 416 17.31 6.64 19.57
CA GLY A 416 17.77 7.85 20.29
C GLY A 416 19.14 7.74 21.01
N HIS A 417 19.92 6.70 20.72
CA HIS A 417 21.13 6.32 21.45
C HIS A 417 22.42 6.92 20.89
N TRP A 418 22.33 7.57 19.73
CA TRP A 418 23.47 8.28 19.19
C TRP A 418 23.57 9.65 19.85
N PRO A 419 24.72 10.03 20.39
CA PRO A 419 24.92 11.38 20.86
C PRO A 419 24.77 12.35 19.69
N ALA A 420 24.24 13.54 19.97
CA ALA A 420 24.21 14.59 18.96
C ALA A 420 25.64 14.77 18.42
N PRO A 421 25.83 14.82 17.09
CA PRO A 421 27.16 14.98 16.54
C PRO A 421 27.73 16.30 17.01
N ALA A 422 28.99 16.30 17.45
CA ALA A 422 29.67 17.52 17.87
C ALA A 422 29.67 18.50 16.68
N GLN A 423 28.90 19.57 16.79
CA GLN A 423 28.83 20.62 15.78
C GLN A 423 29.87 21.70 16.10
N SER A 424 30.67 22.04 15.12
CA SER A 424 31.20 23.39 15.00
C SER A 424 30.09 24.24 14.32
N ASP A 425 29.80 25.41 14.84
CA ASP A 425 28.65 26.29 14.48
C ASP A 425 28.51 26.69 13.00
N ALA A 426 29.25 26.10 12.09
CA ALA A 426 29.41 26.54 10.69
C ALA A 426 29.08 25.47 9.63
N VAL A 427 28.43 24.34 9.96
CA VAL A 427 28.13 23.33 8.91
C VAL A 427 26.72 23.56 8.37
N GLU A 428 26.65 24.10 7.13
CA GLU A 428 25.39 24.24 6.39
C GLU A 428 24.75 22.86 6.15
N HIS A 429 23.41 22.78 6.25
CA HIS A 429 22.64 21.54 6.16
C HIS A 429 22.88 20.75 4.86
N ASP A 430 23.07 21.44 3.73
CA ASP A 430 23.27 20.83 2.41
C ASP A 430 24.73 20.49 2.10
N ARG A 431 25.64 20.80 3.03
CA ARG A 431 27.07 20.53 2.83
C ARG A 431 27.36 19.02 2.88
N GLY A 432 28.11 18.51 1.92
CA GLY A 432 28.48 17.10 1.80
C GLY A 432 29.42 16.84 0.63
N PRO A 433 29.83 15.57 0.40
CA PRO A 433 29.47 14.36 1.16
C PRO A 433 30.04 14.33 2.58
N VAL A 434 29.46 13.52 3.47
CA VAL A 434 29.94 13.32 4.85
C VAL A 434 30.49 11.91 4.98
N LEU A 435 31.78 11.82 5.31
CA LEU A 435 32.43 10.57 5.69
C LEU A 435 32.37 10.41 7.22
N VAL A 436 31.79 9.33 7.68
CA VAL A 436 31.78 8.92 9.09
C VAL A 436 32.67 7.72 9.27
N THR A 437 33.55 7.77 10.28
CA THR A 437 34.45 6.66 10.64
C THR A 437 34.22 6.27 12.10
N VAL A 438 34.26 4.96 12.37
CA VAL A 438 34.18 4.39 13.73
C VAL A 438 35.29 3.39 13.90
N GLU A 439 36.16 3.64 14.91
CA GLU A 439 37.32 2.82 15.22
C GLU A 439 36.99 1.81 16.32
N TYR A 440 37.21 0.52 16.05
CA TYR A 440 37.03 -0.57 17.01
C TYR A 440 38.36 -1.27 17.27
N ARG A 441 38.54 -1.79 18.50
CA ARG A 441 39.64 -2.68 18.87
C ARG A 441 39.07 -4.05 19.18
N ILE A 442 39.42 -5.05 18.38
CA ILE A 442 38.80 -6.38 18.39
C ILE A 442 39.86 -7.44 18.59
N ALA A 443 39.63 -8.34 19.56
CA ALA A 443 40.49 -9.48 19.77
C ALA A 443 40.48 -10.44 18.57
N ALA A 444 41.56 -11.13 18.32
CA ALA A 444 41.69 -12.06 17.20
C ALA A 444 40.57 -13.14 17.23
N GLU A 445 40.23 -13.63 18.41
CA GLU A 445 39.23 -14.67 18.64
C GLU A 445 37.78 -14.18 18.31
N ALA A 446 37.51 -12.90 18.52
CA ALA A 446 36.19 -12.30 18.29
C ALA A 446 36.00 -11.80 16.85
N ARG A 447 37.08 -11.79 16.02
CA ARG A 447 37.07 -11.18 14.68
C ARG A 447 36.00 -11.74 13.77
N VAL A 448 35.77 -13.05 13.72
CA VAL A 448 34.79 -13.70 12.86
C VAL A 448 33.37 -13.25 13.25
N THR A 449 33.04 -13.29 14.53
CA THR A 449 31.75 -12.84 15.06
C THR A 449 31.54 -11.36 14.79
N PHE A 450 32.57 -10.53 15.01
CA PHE A 450 32.52 -9.10 14.73
C PHE A 450 32.21 -8.82 13.26
N LEU A 451 32.89 -9.45 12.30
CA LEU A 451 32.66 -9.25 10.87
C LEU A 451 31.26 -9.71 10.44
N GLN A 452 30.71 -10.76 11.05
CA GLN A 452 29.31 -11.19 10.81
C GLN A 452 28.31 -10.13 11.27
N LEU A 453 28.49 -9.57 12.48
CA LEU A 453 27.64 -8.50 13.00
C LEU A 453 27.80 -7.20 12.19
N MET A 454 29.06 -6.88 11.78
CA MET A 454 29.33 -5.71 10.94
C MET A 454 28.69 -5.82 9.56
N THR A 455 28.57 -7.01 8.98
CA THR A 455 27.82 -7.21 7.72
C THR A 455 26.34 -6.85 7.89
N GLN A 456 25.75 -7.20 9.02
CA GLN A 456 24.35 -6.81 9.34
C GLN A 456 24.24 -5.30 9.55
N LEU A 457 25.18 -4.70 10.29
CA LEU A 457 25.23 -3.25 10.49
C LEU A 457 25.41 -2.49 9.17
N GLY A 458 26.27 -2.99 8.26
CA GLY A 458 26.48 -2.40 6.95
C GLY A 458 25.19 -2.36 6.11
N ASN A 459 24.36 -3.39 6.20
CA ASN A 459 23.05 -3.40 5.56
C ASN A 459 22.12 -2.35 6.18
N ALA A 460 22.11 -2.19 7.51
CA ALA A 460 21.36 -1.15 8.20
C ALA A 460 21.84 0.26 7.80
N ARG A 461 23.17 0.51 7.76
CA ARG A 461 23.75 1.80 7.32
C ARG A 461 23.29 2.18 5.91
N ARG A 462 23.38 1.21 4.98
CA ARG A 462 22.95 1.44 3.58
C ARG A 462 21.45 1.61 3.45
N ARG A 463 20.65 0.89 4.24
CA ARG A 463 19.19 1.06 4.33
C ARG A 463 18.84 2.49 4.75
N ASP A 464 19.54 3.03 5.75
CA ASP A 464 19.24 4.30 6.41
C ASP A 464 19.90 5.51 5.73
N GLY A 465 20.68 5.32 4.65
CA GLY A 465 21.17 6.45 3.86
C GLY A 465 22.64 6.40 3.43
N ALA A 466 23.45 5.47 3.92
CA ALA A 466 24.81 5.36 3.48
C ALA A 466 24.90 4.96 2.00
N VAL A 467 25.62 5.75 1.21
CA VAL A 467 25.91 5.50 -0.21
C VAL A 467 27.04 4.48 -0.35
N VAL A 468 28.05 4.62 0.49
CA VAL A 468 29.20 3.71 0.60
C VAL A 468 29.30 3.25 2.04
N TRP A 469 29.62 1.99 2.24
CA TRP A 469 29.96 1.43 3.55
C TRP A 469 31.05 0.38 3.38
N GLY A 470 31.99 0.35 4.30
CA GLY A 470 33.04 -0.65 4.35
C GLY A 470 33.66 -0.79 5.73
N ILE A 471 34.47 -1.85 5.87
CA ILE A 471 35.29 -2.08 7.03
C ILE A 471 36.72 -2.36 6.54
N ALA A 472 37.69 -1.82 7.22
CA ALA A 472 39.10 -2.00 6.94
C ALA A 472 39.87 -2.32 8.24
N GLU A 473 40.93 -3.10 8.15
CA GLU A 473 41.85 -3.34 9.26
C GLU A 473 43.04 -2.41 9.12
N ASP A 474 43.51 -1.86 10.22
CA ASP A 474 44.73 -1.06 10.25
C ASP A 474 45.93 -2.00 10.01
N ALA A 475 46.67 -1.75 8.93
CA ALA A 475 47.83 -2.55 8.56
C ALA A 475 48.99 -2.38 9.55
N ALA A 476 49.07 -1.27 10.28
CA ALA A 476 50.12 -0.98 11.24
C ALA A 476 49.81 -1.50 12.65
N THR A 477 48.49 -1.63 12.99
CA THR A 477 48.04 -2.00 14.33
C THR A 477 47.05 -3.16 14.23
N PRO A 478 47.49 -4.42 14.24
CA PRO A 478 46.59 -5.58 14.18
C PRO A 478 45.52 -5.54 15.26
N GLY A 479 44.28 -5.88 14.87
CA GLY A 479 43.11 -5.83 15.76
C GLY A 479 42.37 -4.49 15.81
N VAL A 480 42.91 -3.43 15.20
CA VAL A 480 42.20 -2.18 14.98
C VAL A 480 41.38 -2.30 13.70
N GLN A 481 40.05 -2.16 13.82
CA GLN A 481 39.07 -2.23 12.71
C GLN A 481 38.41 -0.86 12.54
N LEU A 482 38.38 -0.37 11.30
CA LEU A 482 37.77 0.91 10.94
C LEU A 482 36.48 0.68 10.12
N GLU A 483 35.32 0.93 10.71
CA GLU A 483 34.08 1.12 9.93
C GLU A 483 34.13 2.49 9.27
N TYR A 484 33.79 2.58 7.99
CA TYR A 484 33.61 3.85 7.32
C TYR A 484 32.34 3.81 6.47
N PHE A 485 31.63 4.94 6.43
CA PHE A 485 30.48 5.10 5.53
C PHE A 485 30.33 6.56 5.09
N ILE A 486 29.77 6.74 3.90
CA ILE A 486 29.57 8.04 3.28
C ILE A 486 28.06 8.27 3.12
N VAL A 487 27.58 9.45 3.55
CA VAL A 487 26.22 9.94 3.31
C VAL A 487 26.26 11.19 2.44
N ALA A 488 25.15 11.46 1.73
CA ALA A 488 25.12 12.49 0.69
C ALA A 488 25.30 13.92 1.21
N SER A 489 24.81 14.24 2.42
CA SER A 489 24.91 15.57 3.03
C SER A 489 24.87 15.49 4.55
N TRP A 490 25.19 16.61 5.21
CA TRP A 490 25.08 16.74 6.67
C TRP A 490 23.63 16.56 7.15
N LEU A 491 22.66 17.11 6.43
CA LEU A 491 21.24 16.91 6.71
C LEU A 491 20.84 15.44 6.66
N GLU A 492 21.33 14.69 5.66
CA GLU A 492 21.05 13.24 5.56
C GLU A 492 21.70 12.46 6.70
N HIS A 493 22.87 12.89 7.19
CA HIS A 493 23.50 12.34 8.38
C HIS A 493 22.65 12.60 9.65
N LEU A 494 22.15 13.83 9.84
CA LEU A 494 21.26 14.14 10.96
C LEU A 494 19.97 13.32 10.90
N ARG A 495 19.38 13.16 9.71
CA ARG A 495 18.22 12.29 9.51
C ARG A 495 18.53 10.83 9.81
N GLN A 496 19.75 10.36 9.55
CA GLN A 496 20.16 9.00 9.89
C GLN A 496 20.13 8.78 11.41
N HIS A 497 20.50 9.77 12.23
CA HIS A 497 20.39 9.71 13.70
C HIS A 497 18.95 9.48 14.17
N GLU A 498 17.97 10.09 13.48
CA GLU A 498 16.54 9.93 13.80
C GLU A 498 15.97 8.59 13.30
N ARG A 499 16.61 7.96 12.29
CA ARG A 499 16.14 6.73 11.63
C ARG A 499 16.59 5.45 12.32
N VAL A 500 17.65 5.49 13.12
CA VAL A 500 18.17 4.33 13.85
C VAL A 500 17.12 3.80 14.82
N THR A 501 16.85 2.49 14.74
CA THR A 501 15.78 1.82 15.50
C THR A 501 16.31 1.15 16.77
N GLY A 502 15.40 0.69 17.65
CA GLY A 502 15.74 -0.12 18.83
C GLY A 502 16.48 -1.43 18.46
N ASP A 503 16.07 -2.10 17.38
CA ASP A 503 16.75 -3.29 16.87
C ASP A 503 18.19 -2.98 16.41
N ASP A 504 18.40 -1.85 15.73
CA ASP A 504 19.74 -1.41 15.33
C ASP A 504 20.60 -1.06 16.54
N ARG A 505 20.00 -0.54 17.61
CA ARG A 505 20.67 -0.29 18.89
C ARG A 505 21.16 -1.60 19.49
N GLN A 506 20.33 -2.63 19.55
CA GLN A 506 20.75 -3.94 20.10
C GLN A 506 21.92 -4.53 19.31
N LEU A 507 21.89 -4.45 17.96
CA LEU A 507 22.99 -4.88 17.11
C LEU A 507 24.28 -4.09 17.41
N GLN A 508 24.17 -2.77 17.58
CA GLN A 508 25.33 -1.92 17.90
C GLN A 508 25.86 -2.19 19.31
N GLU A 509 24.99 -2.50 20.28
CA GLU A 509 25.41 -2.92 21.63
C GLU A 509 26.16 -4.25 21.61
N GLN A 510 25.73 -5.23 20.80
CA GLN A 510 26.46 -6.50 20.60
C GLN A 510 27.85 -6.26 19.99
N ILE A 511 27.95 -5.40 18.97
CA ILE A 511 29.23 -5.04 18.36
C ILE A 511 30.12 -4.32 19.37
N ARG A 512 29.56 -3.38 20.14
CA ARG A 512 30.30 -2.63 21.16
C ARG A 512 30.84 -3.53 22.28
N ALA A 513 30.11 -4.59 22.64
CA ALA A 513 30.52 -5.56 23.64
C ALA A 513 31.77 -6.35 23.22
N LEU A 514 32.11 -6.43 21.93
CA LEU A 514 33.32 -7.06 21.40
C LEU A 514 34.51 -6.10 21.41
N HIS A 515 34.30 -4.80 21.66
CA HIS A 515 35.39 -3.81 21.69
C HIS A 515 36.21 -3.90 22.98
N GLN A 516 37.52 -3.99 22.85
CA GLN A 516 38.47 -4.13 23.97
C GLN A 516 39.12 -2.82 24.45
N GLY A 517 38.65 -1.67 23.96
CA GLY A 517 39.21 -0.37 24.40
C GLY A 517 38.65 0.05 25.76
N GLU A 518 39.46 0.69 26.60
CA GLU A 518 39.02 1.32 27.86
C GLU A 518 37.98 2.44 27.62
N ARG A 519 37.96 3.03 26.42
CA ARG A 519 37.03 4.05 25.99
C ARG A 519 36.09 3.50 24.93
N ALA A 520 34.92 4.09 24.80
CA ALA A 520 33.97 3.77 23.70
C ALA A 520 34.64 3.93 22.32
N PRO A 521 34.20 3.20 21.29
CA PRO A 521 34.66 3.37 19.91
C PRO A 521 34.68 4.82 19.48
N VAL A 522 35.77 5.27 18.85
CA VAL A 522 35.97 6.67 18.45
C VAL A 522 35.23 6.94 17.16
N VAL A 523 34.28 7.85 17.21
CA VAL A 523 33.50 8.30 16.02
C VAL A 523 34.05 9.64 15.55
N ARG A 524 34.32 9.75 14.23
CA ARG A 524 34.75 11.02 13.60
C ARG A 524 33.90 11.31 12.38
N HIS A 525 33.63 12.61 12.15
CA HIS A 525 32.84 13.10 11.03
C HIS A 525 33.71 14.02 10.17
N PHE A 526 33.80 13.74 8.89
CA PHE A 526 34.54 14.55 7.91
C PHE A 526 33.55 15.07 6.88
N VAL A 527 33.40 16.38 6.78
CA VAL A 527 32.49 17.02 5.83
C VAL A 527 33.28 17.51 4.63
N GLY A 528 32.93 17.05 3.43
CA GLY A 528 33.58 17.46 2.20
C GLY A 528 33.51 18.98 1.98
N GLY A 529 34.62 19.59 1.55
CA GLY A 529 34.65 20.98 1.09
C GLY A 529 33.95 21.07 -0.26
N GLY A 530 32.86 21.84 -0.38
CA GLY A 530 31.97 21.91 -1.55
C GLY A 530 32.70 21.78 -2.90
N GLY A 531 32.20 20.91 -3.79
CA GLY A 531 32.72 20.68 -5.13
C GLY A 531 33.30 19.27 -5.40
N VAL A 532 33.40 18.38 -4.41
CA VAL A 532 33.81 16.99 -4.64
C VAL A 532 32.58 16.15 -4.96
N ALA A 533 32.41 15.78 -6.24
CA ALA A 533 31.35 14.87 -6.66
C ALA A 533 31.64 13.45 -6.12
N LEU A 534 30.58 12.73 -5.68
CA LEU A 534 30.68 11.30 -5.42
C LEU A 534 31.08 10.57 -6.73
N PRO A 535 31.91 9.51 -6.68
CA PRO A 535 32.30 8.78 -7.87
C PRO A 535 31.06 8.26 -8.62
N PRO A 536 31.00 8.35 -9.97
CA PRO A 536 29.83 8.04 -10.77
C PRO A 536 29.35 6.58 -10.65
N HIS A 537 30.18 5.66 -10.17
CA HIS A 537 29.84 4.25 -9.96
C HIS A 537 29.03 3.97 -8.69
N ALA A 538 28.80 4.95 -7.82
CA ALA A 538 27.90 4.80 -6.68
C ALA A 538 26.39 4.80 -7.08
N HIS A 539 26.07 5.02 -8.35
CA HIS A 539 24.71 5.09 -8.90
C HIS A 539 24.31 3.87 -9.77
N SER A 540 25.24 2.93 -10.07
CA SER A 540 25.00 1.88 -11.06
C SER A 540 24.53 0.53 -10.53
N ASP A 541 24.39 0.36 -9.20
CA ASP A 541 23.89 -0.88 -8.59
C ASP A 541 22.55 -0.67 -7.89
N ILE A 542 21.57 -0.08 -8.62
CA ILE A 542 20.15 -0.07 -8.24
C ILE A 542 19.35 -0.82 -9.29
#